data_cb7b7a016e33bb4dcfaeb0753a3dea2a
#
_entry.id   cb7b7a016e33bb4dcfaeb0753a3dea2a
#
_cell.length_a   1.000
_cell.length_b   1.000
_cell.length_c   1.000
_cell.angle_alpha   90.00
_cell.angle_beta   90.00
_cell.angle_gamma   90.00
#
_symmetry.space_group_name_H-M   'P 1'
#
loop_
_entity.id
_entity.type
_entity.pdbx_description
1 polymer ?
#
loop_
_entity_poly.entity_id
_entity_poly.type
_entity_poly.pdbx_seq_one_letter_code
_entity_poly.pdbx_strand_id
1 'polypeptide(L)' 'MAKWKCTVCGYIHEGDTPPETCPVCKQPKEKFVKLEEESNN' A
#
# COMPACT_ATOMS: atom_id res chain seq x y z
N MET A 1 10.88 1.75 6.55
CA MET A 1 9.73 2.20 5.87
C MET A 1 9.01 1.04 5.26
N ALA A 2 7.75 1.18 5.02
CA ALA A 2 6.96 0.07 4.52
C ALA A 2 6.35 0.45 3.18
N LYS A 3 5.93 -0.55 2.45
CA LYS A 3 5.21 -0.32 1.22
C LYS A 3 3.85 -0.96 1.34
N TRP A 4 2.88 -0.35 0.71
CA TRP A 4 1.52 -0.83 0.77
C TRP A 4 1.01 -0.99 -0.64
N LYS A 5 0.36 -2.09 -0.92
CA LYS A 5 -0.12 -2.36 -2.26
C LYS A 5 -1.63 -2.46 -2.25
N CYS A 6 -2.26 -1.73 -3.15
CA CYS A 6 -3.70 -1.83 -3.32
C CYS A 6 -4.01 -3.12 -4.04
N THR A 7 -4.84 -3.95 -3.45
CA THR A 7 -5.13 -5.25 -4.04
C THR A 7 -6.14 -5.16 -5.16
N VAL A 8 -6.68 -3.98 -5.41
CA VAL A 8 -7.66 -3.80 -6.47
C VAL A 8 -6.99 -3.34 -7.75
N CYS A 9 -6.20 -2.29 -7.68
CA CYS A 9 -5.58 -1.75 -8.88
C CYS A 9 -4.07 -1.93 -8.92
N GLY A 10 -3.46 -2.38 -7.84
CA GLY A 10 -2.01 -2.61 -7.85
C GLY A 10 -1.17 -1.41 -7.54
N TYR A 11 -1.79 -0.33 -7.07
CA TYR A 11 -1.04 0.87 -6.73
C TYR A 11 -0.12 0.59 -5.55
N ILE A 12 1.09 1.12 -5.60
CA ILE A 12 2.06 0.95 -4.52
C ILE A 12 2.24 2.28 -3.81
N HIS A 13 2.10 2.28 -2.51
CA HIS A 13 2.28 3.46 -1.68
C HIS A 13 3.41 3.20 -0.71
N GLU A 14 4.35 4.12 -0.61
CA GLU A 14 5.46 3.97 0.32
C GLU A 14 5.26 4.88 1.50
N GLY A 15 5.44 4.35 2.68
CA GLY A 15 5.28 5.13 3.89
C GLY A 15 5.01 4.22 5.06
N ASP A 16 4.93 4.80 6.25
CA ASP A 16 4.71 4.02 7.45
C ASP A 16 3.29 3.52 7.53
N THR A 17 2.35 4.18 6.88
CA THR A 17 0.96 3.79 6.95
C THR A 17 0.38 3.83 5.55
N PRO A 18 -0.68 3.08 5.30
CA PRO A 18 -1.31 3.12 3.98
C PRO A 18 -2.06 4.43 3.81
N PRO A 19 -2.36 4.81 2.59
CA PRO A 19 -3.16 6.00 2.35
C PRO A 19 -4.59 5.73 2.77
N GLU A 20 -5.34 6.75 3.10
CA GLU A 20 -6.71 6.54 3.51
C GLU A 20 -7.53 5.97 2.39
N THR A 21 -7.24 6.36 1.17
CA THR A 21 -7.91 5.79 0.02
C THR A 21 -6.91 5.72 -1.11
N CYS A 22 -7.13 4.79 -2.01
CA CYS A 22 -6.28 4.66 -3.17
C CYS A 22 -6.58 5.80 -4.14
N PRO A 23 -5.58 6.57 -4.54
CA PRO A 23 -5.82 7.67 -5.47
C PRO A 23 -6.15 7.21 -6.88
N VAL A 24 -5.95 5.94 -7.16
CA VAL A 24 -6.20 5.42 -8.50
C VAL A 24 -7.59 4.80 -8.60
N CYS A 25 -7.92 3.88 -7.73
CA CYS A 25 -9.21 3.21 -7.80
C CYS A 25 -10.15 3.63 -6.68
N LYS A 26 -9.66 4.47 -5.76
CA LYS A 26 -10.47 5.03 -4.69
C LYS A 26 -11.04 3.99 -3.75
N GLN A 27 -10.31 2.91 -3.58
CA GLN A 27 -10.72 1.91 -2.62
C GLN A 27 -10.21 2.31 -1.24
N PRO A 28 -10.86 1.87 -0.18
CA PRO A 28 -10.45 2.23 1.17
C PRO A 28 -9.14 1.58 1.55
N LYS A 29 -8.52 2.08 2.60
CA LYS A 29 -7.23 1.56 3.01
C LYS A 29 -7.28 0.09 3.38
N GLU A 30 -8.46 -0.43 3.65
CA GLU A 30 -8.59 -1.83 3.98
C GLU A 30 -8.19 -2.73 2.82
N LYS A 31 -8.18 -2.19 1.61
CA LYS A 31 -7.78 -2.97 0.46
C LYS A 31 -6.27 -2.99 0.26
N PHE A 32 -5.54 -2.25 1.07
CA PHE A 32 -4.09 -2.23 0.98
C PHE A 32 -3.49 -3.32 1.85
N VAL A 33 -2.44 -3.96 1.35
CA VAL A 33 -1.70 -4.94 2.12
C VAL A 33 -0.28 -4.44 2.28
N LYS A 34 0.30 -4.72 3.42
CA LYS A 34 1.66 -4.28 3.69
C LYS A 34 2.64 -5.20 3.00
N LEU A 35 3.53 -4.64 2.21
CA LEU A 35 4.59 -5.40 1.59
C LEU A 35 5.81 -5.27 2.47
N GLU A 36 6.35 -6.40 2.98
CA GLU A 36 7.47 -6.37 3.84
C GLU A 36 8.66 -6.17 3.05
N GLU A 37 9.23 -5.11 3.06
CA GLU A 37 10.33 -4.90 2.34
C GLU A 37 11.46 -5.39 2.89
N GLU A 38 11.95 -5.78 3.37
CA GLU A 38 13.02 -6.23 3.91
C GLU A 38 14.09 -5.97 3.59
N SER A 39 14.49 -5.66 3.60
CA SER A 39 15.50 -5.30 3.14
C SER A 39 16.58 -5.85 3.18
N ASN A 40 16.55 -6.38 3.51
CA ASN A 40 17.31 -6.79 3.51
C ASN A 40 18.03 -7.11 3.38
N ASN A 41 18.25 -7.43 3.49
CA ASN A 41 18.83 -7.64 3.41
C ASN A 41 19.08 -7.72 3.39
#